data_d55fa8d26206951fd9db772110a42639
#
_entry.id   d55fa8d26206951fd9db772110a42639
#
_cell.length_a   1.000
_cell.length_b   1.000
_cell.length_c   1.000
_cell.angle_alpha   90.00
_cell.angle_beta   90.00
_cell.angle_gamma   90.00
#
_symmetry.space_group_name_H-M   'P 1'
#
loop_
_entity.id
_entity.type
_entity.pdbx_description
1 polymer ?
#
loop_
_entity_poly.entity_id
_entity_poly.type
_entity_poly.pdbx_seq_one_letter_code
_entity_poly.pdbx_strand_id
1 'polypeptide(L)'
;EEWGGDDDGGGSDQPAGLRGIEPKLLEAIRIPRSCFESWAHEPFLERLALGSMTRVLVEVGETQLYRAALICGIDEDGEPYQLGLRRTTKRLRLDFGEARRVYPMSVISNGPFEPLELLSFDQVLQAVDRSPFSIDRIEKKAMELRRAVAEGYQYTEEEVQQMVKRNALEQAAAGNASLTARQKLLARSGGAGASDEVVRPMKMARDRFGRAVVQERAGPEEEG
;
A
#
# COMPACT_ATOMS: atom_id res chain seq x y z
N GLU A 1 15.05 12.06 0.17
CA GLU A 1 14.94 13.51 0.35
C GLU A 1 14.05 13.72 1.56
N GLU A 2 14.70 14.05 2.69
CA GLU A 2 14.00 14.48 3.90
C GLU A 2 13.14 15.68 3.52
N TRP A 3 11.86 15.63 3.83
CA TRP A 3 11.06 16.81 4.04
C TRP A 3 11.66 17.52 5.27
N GLY A 4 12.84 18.11 5.04
CA GLY A 4 13.45 19.05 5.93
C GLY A 4 12.46 20.19 6.04
N GLY A 5 11.87 20.37 7.22
CA GLY A 5 11.18 21.59 7.54
C GLY A 5 12.20 22.70 7.32
N ASP A 6 12.05 23.44 6.25
CA ASP A 6 12.57 24.78 6.18
C ASP A 6 11.84 25.54 7.28
N ASP A 7 12.52 25.60 8.41
CA ASP A 7 12.19 26.47 9.54
C ASP A 7 12.52 27.90 9.08
N ASP A 8 11.68 28.38 8.15
CA ASP A 8 11.62 29.79 7.83
C ASP A 8 11.12 30.49 9.06
N GLY A 9 12.08 30.99 9.86
CA GLY A 9 11.88 31.85 11.01
C GLY A 9 11.26 33.21 10.64
N GLY A 10 10.20 33.19 9.87
CA GLY A 10 9.27 34.28 9.68
C GLY A 10 8.18 34.14 10.74
N GLY A 11 8.28 34.89 11.83
CA GLY A 11 7.23 35.01 12.83
C GLY A 11 5.94 35.49 12.18
N SER A 12 5.18 34.57 11.56
CA SER A 12 3.81 34.79 11.21
C SER A 12 3.00 34.55 12.48
N ASP A 13 2.27 35.57 12.91
CA ASP A 13 1.27 35.60 13.98
C ASP A 13 0.07 34.67 13.66
N GLN A 14 0.34 33.51 13.03
CA GLN A 14 -0.67 32.52 12.69
C GLN A 14 -0.99 31.71 13.95
N PRO A 15 -2.25 31.67 14.35
CA PRO A 15 -2.64 30.92 15.54
C PRO A 15 -2.27 29.45 15.39
N ALA A 16 -1.67 28.86 16.43
CA ALA A 16 -1.38 27.44 16.49
C ALA A 16 -2.64 26.59 16.28
N GLY A 17 -2.47 25.41 15.75
CA GLY A 17 -3.56 24.48 15.50
C GLY A 17 -4.16 24.57 14.10
N LEU A 18 -5.42 24.14 14.01
CA LEU A 18 -6.22 24.13 12.78
C LEU A 18 -7.12 25.35 12.62
N ARG A 19 -6.90 26.41 13.39
CA ARG A 19 -7.77 27.61 13.39
C ARG A 19 -7.84 28.24 12.00
N GLY A 20 -9.08 28.46 11.54
CA GLY A 20 -9.34 29.03 10.21
C GLY A 20 -9.34 28.02 9.06
N ILE A 21 -9.04 26.74 9.33
CA ILE A 21 -9.12 25.68 8.33
C ILE A 21 -10.47 24.98 8.44
N GLU A 22 -11.24 25.02 7.37
CA GLU A 22 -12.53 24.33 7.32
C GLU A 22 -12.35 22.80 7.35
N PRO A 23 -13.18 22.04 8.09
CA PRO A 23 -13.15 20.58 8.09
C PRO A 23 -13.23 19.95 6.70
N LYS A 24 -13.93 20.60 5.77
CA LYS A 24 -14.02 20.16 4.36
C LYS A 24 -12.68 20.18 3.64
N LEU A 25 -11.81 21.14 3.94
CA LEU A 25 -10.47 21.19 3.36
C LEU A 25 -9.58 20.06 3.90
N LEU A 26 -9.69 19.76 5.19
CA LEU A 26 -8.97 18.62 5.79
C LEU A 26 -9.47 17.29 5.24
N GLU A 27 -10.78 17.15 5.03
CA GLU A 27 -11.37 15.99 4.38
C GLU A 27 -10.90 15.85 2.90
N ALA A 28 -10.69 16.96 2.20
CA ALA A 28 -10.20 16.96 0.82
C ALA A 28 -8.76 16.45 0.67
N ILE A 29 -7.97 16.49 1.74
CA ILE A 29 -6.62 15.91 1.78
C ILE A 29 -6.55 14.57 2.52
N ARG A 30 -7.70 13.99 2.86
CA ARG A 30 -7.75 12.68 3.52
C ARG A 30 -7.54 11.56 2.51
N ILE A 31 -6.63 10.64 2.84
CA ILE A 31 -6.42 9.40 2.08
C ILE A 31 -7.06 8.24 2.84
N PRO A 32 -8.11 7.59 2.29
CA PRO A 32 -8.73 6.40 2.87
C PRO A 32 -7.89 5.14 2.60
N ARG A 33 -8.16 4.08 3.37
CA ARG A 33 -7.47 2.78 3.21
C ARG A 33 -7.57 2.23 1.79
N SER A 34 -8.72 2.36 1.13
CA SER A 34 -8.92 1.87 -0.24
C SER A 34 -7.93 2.47 -1.25
N CYS A 35 -7.51 3.72 -1.06
CA CYS A 35 -6.45 4.32 -1.87
C CYS A 35 -5.10 3.64 -1.60
N PHE A 36 -4.75 3.38 -0.35
CA PHE A 36 -3.51 2.66 -0.01
C PHE A 36 -3.52 1.23 -0.56
N GLU A 37 -4.65 0.52 -0.53
CA GLU A 37 -4.80 -0.80 -1.13
C GLU A 37 -4.51 -0.79 -2.64
N SER A 38 -4.90 0.28 -3.33
CA SER A 38 -4.65 0.46 -4.75
C SER A 38 -3.22 0.94 -5.05
N TRP A 39 -2.68 1.84 -4.21
CA TRP A 39 -1.42 2.54 -4.48
C TRP A 39 -0.19 1.96 -3.78
N ALA A 40 -0.32 0.93 -2.94
CA ALA A 40 0.78 0.40 -2.12
C ALA A 40 2.05 0.07 -2.92
N HIS A 41 1.90 -0.36 -4.17
CA HIS A 41 3.01 -0.73 -5.05
C HIS A 41 3.36 0.34 -6.10
N GLU A 42 2.64 1.45 -6.08
CA GLU A 42 2.86 2.52 -7.04
C GLU A 42 4.00 3.46 -6.60
N PRO A 43 4.84 3.93 -7.55
CA PRO A 43 5.97 4.80 -7.24
C PRO A 43 5.53 6.17 -6.71
N PHE A 44 4.34 6.62 -7.07
CA PHE A 44 3.80 7.92 -6.66
C PHE A 44 3.20 7.93 -5.25
N LEU A 45 3.07 6.76 -4.59
CA LEU A 45 2.42 6.66 -3.29
C LEU A 45 2.99 7.65 -2.27
N GLU A 46 4.31 7.68 -2.14
CA GLU A 46 4.98 8.55 -1.16
C GLU A 46 4.66 10.02 -1.43
N ARG A 47 4.79 10.46 -2.69
CA ARG A 47 4.50 11.84 -3.07
C ARG A 47 3.07 12.24 -2.77
N LEU A 48 2.07 11.38 -3.06
CA LEU A 48 0.67 11.67 -2.78
C LEU A 48 0.35 11.58 -1.28
N ALA A 49 1.00 10.68 -0.56
CA ALA A 49 0.74 10.48 0.86
C ALA A 49 1.32 11.60 1.73
N LEU A 50 2.54 12.06 1.44
CA LEU A 50 3.20 13.12 2.21
C LEU A 50 2.38 14.40 2.26
N GLY A 51 2.16 14.92 3.47
CA GLY A 51 1.36 16.13 3.71
C GLY A 51 -0.15 15.93 3.60
N SER A 52 -0.62 14.71 3.35
CA SER A 52 -2.03 14.33 3.41
C SER A 52 -2.40 13.87 4.82
N MET A 53 -3.69 13.85 5.12
CA MET A 53 -4.21 13.34 6.39
C MET A 53 -4.82 11.96 6.22
N THR A 54 -4.94 11.24 7.34
CA THR A 54 -5.62 9.96 7.38
C THR A 54 -6.32 9.76 8.72
N ARG A 55 -7.35 8.91 8.72
CA ARG A 55 -8.08 8.46 9.90
C ARG A 55 -7.57 7.09 10.29
N VAL A 56 -6.95 6.96 11.45
CA VAL A 56 -6.27 5.75 11.88
C VAL A 56 -6.87 5.19 13.16
N LEU A 57 -7.03 3.87 13.23
CA LEU A 57 -7.40 3.16 14.44
C LEU A 57 -6.18 3.04 15.35
N VAL A 58 -6.27 3.56 16.55
CA VAL A 58 -5.22 3.49 17.57
C VAL A 58 -5.74 2.79 18.82
N GLU A 59 -4.83 2.09 19.49
CA GLU A 59 -5.11 1.47 20.78
C GLU A 59 -4.58 2.37 21.90
N VAL A 60 -5.45 2.70 22.85
CA VAL A 60 -5.12 3.48 24.03
C VAL A 60 -5.59 2.70 25.26
N GLY A 61 -4.65 2.01 25.91
CA GLY A 61 -4.99 1.03 26.96
C GLY A 61 -5.84 -0.10 26.38
N GLU A 62 -7.02 -0.34 26.95
CA GLU A 62 -7.97 -1.37 26.51
C GLU A 62 -8.97 -0.84 25.49
N THR A 63 -8.89 0.45 25.10
CA THR A 63 -9.86 1.09 24.24
C THR A 63 -9.27 1.30 22.85
N GLN A 64 -10.06 0.98 21.82
CA GLN A 64 -9.75 1.31 20.44
C GLN A 64 -10.53 2.55 20.02
N LEU A 65 -9.82 3.52 19.45
CA LEU A 65 -10.44 4.76 18.98
C LEU A 65 -9.80 5.22 17.67
N TYR A 66 -10.56 5.94 16.88
CA TYR A 66 -10.04 6.58 15.68
C TYR A 66 -9.45 7.95 16.01
N ARG A 67 -8.35 8.27 15.35
CA ARG A 67 -7.70 9.59 15.43
C ARG A 67 -7.36 10.12 14.05
N ALA A 68 -7.44 11.43 13.88
CA ALA A 68 -6.87 12.12 12.75
C ALA A 68 -5.34 12.22 12.91
N ALA A 69 -4.60 12.04 11.83
CA ALA A 69 -3.15 12.17 11.81
C ALA A 69 -2.65 12.69 10.46
N LEU A 70 -1.54 13.44 10.49
CA LEU A 70 -0.82 13.88 9.30
C LEU A 70 0.17 12.79 8.87
N ILE A 71 0.24 12.51 7.58
CA ILE A 71 1.21 11.57 7.02
C ILE A 71 2.52 12.33 6.77
N CYS A 72 3.57 11.96 7.49
CA CYS A 72 4.88 12.60 7.42
C CYS A 72 5.98 11.70 6.83
N GLY A 73 5.66 10.48 6.42
CA GLY A 73 6.60 9.57 5.76
C GLY A 73 6.03 8.19 5.48
N ILE A 74 6.79 7.40 4.73
CA ILE A 74 6.56 5.99 4.49
C ILE A 74 7.84 5.24 4.83
N ASP A 75 7.72 4.20 5.66
CA ASP A 75 8.80 3.29 6.00
C ASP A 75 8.61 1.98 5.22
N GLU A 76 9.67 1.49 4.55
CA GLU A 76 9.62 0.30 3.69
C GLU A 76 10.19 -0.96 4.35
N ASP A 77 10.92 -0.82 5.47
CA ASP A 77 11.67 -1.89 6.14
C ASP A 77 10.84 -2.71 7.15
N GLY A 78 9.51 -2.69 7.00
CA GLY A 78 8.63 -3.42 7.91
C GLY A 78 8.49 -4.90 7.57
N GLU A 79 8.01 -5.70 8.54
CA GLU A 79 7.57 -7.06 8.25
C GLU A 79 6.39 -7.06 7.27
N PRO A 80 6.37 -7.99 6.30
CA PRO A 80 5.29 -8.07 5.33
C PRO A 80 3.93 -8.36 5.99
N TYR A 81 2.91 -7.59 5.64
CA TYR A 81 1.54 -7.79 6.11
C TYR A 81 0.54 -7.74 4.94
N GLN A 82 -0.68 -8.21 5.19
CA GLN A 82 -1.74 -8.20 4.20
C GLN A 82 -2.44 -6.83 4.16
N LEU A 83 -2.53 -6.25 2.96
CA LEU A 83 -3.29 -5.03 2.68
C LEU A 83 -4.23 -5.28 1.51
N GLY A 84 -5.53 -5.44 1.80
CA GLY A 84 -6.49 -5.88 0.81
C GLY A 84 -6.11 -7.25 0.22
N LEU A 85 -5.96 -7.33 -1.10
CA LEU A 85 -5.57 -8.53 -1.83
C LEU A 85 -4.04 -8.68 -2.01
N ARG A 86 -3.25 -7.70 -1.62
CA ARG A 86 -1.78 -7.67 -1.83
C ARG A 86 -1.04 -7.69 -0.52
N ARG A 87 0.23 -8.09 -0.56
CA ARG A 87 1.15 -7.98 0.58
C ARG A 87 2.07 -6.79 0.38
N THR A 88 2.37 -6.09 1.47
CA THR A 88 3.32 -4.96 1.46
C THR A 88 4.13 -4.93 2.73
N THR A 89 5.31 -4.33 2.68
CA THR A 89 6.15 -4.01 3.84
C THR A 89 6.00 -2.55 4.27
N LYS A 90 5.42 -1.71 3.38
CA LYS A 90 5.32 -0.26 3.58
C LYS A 90 4.40 0.08 4.74
N ARG A 91 4.84 1.00 5.59
CA ARG A 91 4.11 1.52 6.75
C ARG A 91 4.06 3.03 6.71
N LEU A 92 3.02 3.62 7.26
CA LEU A 92 2.89 5.07 7.34
C LEU A 92 3.51 5.60 8.62
N ARG A 93 4.35 6.63 8.50
CA ARG A 93 4.78 7.44 9.62
C ARG A 93 3.75 8.55 9.81
N LEU A 94 3.03 8.49 10.92
CA LEU A 94 1.92 9.37 11.25
C LEU A 94 2.30 10.33 12.37
N ASP A 95 2.02 11.61 12.16
CA ASP A 95 2.23 12.68 13.13
C ASP A 95 0.87 13.04 13.76
N PHE A 96 0.78 12.89 15.08
CA PHE A 96 -0.40 13.18 15.90
C PHE A 96 -0.34 14.55 16.57
N GLY A 97 0.64 15.38 16.20
CA GLY A 97 0.92 16.65 16.83
C GLY A 97 2.00 16.54 17.92
N GLU A 98 1.78 15.72 18.92
CA GLU A 98 2.69 15.48 20.05
C GLU A 98 3.76 14.42 19.77
N ALA A 99 3.45 13.43 18.94
CA ALA A 99 4.31 12.29 18.68
C ALA A 99 4.14 11.77 17.26
N ARG A 100 5.23 11.22 16.72
CA ARG A 100 5.22 10.49 15.45
C ARG A 100 5.29 8.99 15.74
N ARG A 101 4.44 8.21 15.07
CA ARG A 101 4.38 6.75 15.21
C ARG A 101 4.19 6.09 13.85
N VAL A 102 4.67 4.84 13.74
CA VAL A 102 4.58 4.05 12.51
C VAL A 102 3.42 3.07 12.61
N TYR A 103 2.56 3.07 11.59
CA TYR A 103 1.37 2.21 11.52
C TYR A 103 1.29 1.49 10.18
N PRO A 104 0.81 0.23 10.16
CA PRO A 104 0.48 -0.43 8.91
C PRO A 104 -0.74 0.25 8.26
N MET A 105 -0.78 0.26 6.92
CA MET A 105 -1.90 0.87 6.18
C MET A 105 -3.24 0.15 6.41
N SER A 106 -3.22 -1.09 6.91
CA SER A 106 -4.42 -1.89 7.19
C SER A 106 -5.30 -1.33 8.31
N VAL A 107 -4.72 -0.55 9.25
CA VAL A 107 -5.48 0.07 10.36
C VAL A 107 -6.08 1.43 9.99
N ILE A 108 -5.90 1.88 8.77
CA ILE A 108 -6.49 3.11 8.25
C ILE A 108 -8.00 2.89 7.99
N SER A 109 -8.81 3.89 8.31
CA SER A 109 -10.24 3.88 8.05
C SER A 109 -10.59 4.31 6.62
N ASN A 110 -11.68 3.77 6.09
CA ASN A 110 -12.31 4.31 4.87
C ASN A 110 -13.32 5.43 5.17
N GLY A 111 -13.78 5.55 6.41
CA GLY A 111 -14.75 6.56 6.83
C GLY A 111 -14.17 7.98 6.84
N PRO A 112 -15.05 9.01 6.80
CA PRO A 112 -14.65 10.40 6.95
C PRO A 112 -14.17 10.70 8.37
N PHE A 113 -13.54 11.86 8.56
CA PHE A 113 -13.23 12.34 9.91
C PHE A 113 -14.51 12.65 10.69
N GLU A 114 -14.50 12.32 11.97
CA GLU A 114 -15.53 12.79 12.90
C GLU A 114 -15.10 14.13 13.53
N PRO A 115 -16.05 15.01 13.86
CA PRO A 115 -15.74 16.33 14.42
C PRO A 115 -14.87 16.26 15.68
N LEU A 116 -15.09 15.25 16.54
CA LEU A 116 -14.31 15.06 17.76
C LEU A 116 -12.86 14.66 17.49
N GLU A 117 -12.60 13.93 16.40
CA GLU A 117 -11.25 13.52 16.01
C GLU A 117 -10.42 14.72 15.55
N LEU A 118 -11.03 15.61 14.75
CA LEU A 118 -10.39 16.86 14.32
C LEU A 118 -10.20 17.82 15.47
N LEU A 119 -11.19 17.94 16.36
CA LEU A 119 -11.08 18.77 17.57
C LEU A 119 -9.95 18.29 18.48
N SER A 120 -9.84 16.96 18.70
CA SER A 120 -8.78 16.39 19.50
C SER A 120 -7.40 16.64 18.88
N PHE A 121 -7.27 16.50 17.56
CA PHE A 121 -6.04 16.80 16.85
C PHE A 121 -5.67 18.29 16.95
N ASP A 122 -6.63 19.18 16.78
CA ASP A 122 -6.44 20.64 16.93
C ASP A 122 -5.97 21.01 18.33
N GLN A 123 -6.59 20.45 19.38
CA GLN A 123 -6.19 20.68 20.78
C GLN A 123 -4.74 20.27 21.03
N VAL A 124 -4.31 19.12 20.48
CA VAL A 124 -2.92 18.67 20.59
C VAL A 124 -1.97 19.65 19.90
N LEU A 125 -2.30 20.08 18.68
CA LEU A 125 -1.48 21.04 17.93
C LEU A 125 -1.36 22.38 18.68
N GLN A 126 -2.44 22.87 19.26
CA GLN A 126 -2.44 24.09 20.09
C GLN A 126 -1.56 23.91 21.34
N ALA A 127 -1.64 22.75 22.00
CA ALA A 127 -0.85 22.47 23.20
C ALA A 127 0.67 22.44 22.95
N VAL A 128 1.08 22.07 21.73
CA VAL A 128 2.51 22.02 21.32
C VAL A 128 2.92 23.24 20.47
N ASP A 129 2.05 24.23 20.35
CA ASP A 129 2.25 25.47 19.58
C ASP A 129 2.70 25.22 18.13
N ARG A 130 2.00 24.30 17.44
CA ARG A 130 2.31 23.93 16.06
C ARG A 130 1.16 24.21 15.11
N SER A 131 1.50 24.68 13.90
CA SER A 131 0.58 24.81 12.78
C SER A 131 1.16 24.11 11.55
N PRO A 132 0.88 22.79 11.37
CA PRO A 132 1.49 22.01 10.28
C PRO A 132 0.94 22.34 8.91
N PHE A 133 -0.15 23.12 8.84
CA PHE A 133 -0.85 23.42 7.62
C PHE A 133 -0.90 24.93 7.33
N SER A 134 -0.76 25.27 6.04
CA SER A 134 -1.27 26.53 5.49
C SER A 134 -2.39 26.21 4.50
N ILE A 135 -3.35 27.11 4.37
CA ILE A 135 -4.52 26.94 3.47
C ILE A 135 -4.05 26.65 2.04
N ASP A 136 -3.09 27.40 1.53
CA ASP A 136 -2.54 27.24 0.19
C ASP A 136 -1.94 25.82 -0.03
N ARG A 137 -1.24 25.29 0.98
CA ARG A 137 -0.67 23.93 0.91
C ARG A 137 -1.77 22.86 0.87
N ILE A 138 -2.81 23.03 1.69
CA ILE A 138 -3.96 22.11 1.70
C ILE A 138 -4.67 22.14 0.35
N GLU A 139 -4.93 23.32 -0.20
CA GLU A 139 -5.62 23.46 -1.49
C GLU A 139 -4.82 22.83 -2.62
N LYS A 140 -3.51 23.08 -2.68
CA LYS A 140 -2.61 22.43 -3.64
C LYS A 140 -2.64 20.92 -3.49
N LYS A 141 -2.55 20.39 -2.27
CA LYS A 141 -2.59 18.95 -2.01
C LYS A 141 -3.95 18.36 -2.36
N ALA A 142 -5.05 19.04 -2.06
CA ALA A 142 -6.39 18.61 -2.43
C ALA A 142 -6.58 18.52 -3.95
N MET A 143 -6.04 19.49 -4.70
CA MET A 143 -6.06 19.46 -6.17
C MET A 143 -5.23 18.28 -6.71
N GLU A 144 -4.03 18.06 -6.16
CA GLU A 144 -3.15 16.95 -6.55
C GLU A 144 -3.84 15.59 -6.32
N LEU A 145 -4.42 15.37 -5.15
CA LEU A 145 -5.14 14.13 -4.82
C LEU A 145 -6.37 13.95 -5.70
N ARG A 146 -7.17 15.00 -5.89
CA ARG A 146 -8.36 14.95 -6.75
C ARG A 146 -7.99 14.56 -8.18
N ARG A 147 -6.92 15.17 -8.71
CA ARG A 147 -6.44 14.88 -10.06
C ARG A 147 -5.98 13.42 -10.17
N ALA A 148 -5.18 12.93 -9.21
CA ALA A 148 -4.71 11.55 -9.21
C ALA A 148 -5.84 10.52 -9.13
N VAL A 149 -6.93 10.83 -8.41
CA VAL A 149 -8.09 9.94 -8.27
C VAL A 149 -9.02 10.01 -9.48
N ALA A 150 -9.29 11.20 -10.03
CA ALA A 150 -10.29 11.40 -11.07
C ALA A 150 -9.77 11.10 -12.48
N GLU A 151 -8.53 11.53 -12.79
CA GLU A 151 -7.95 11.43 -14.12
C GLU A 151 -7.02 10.22 -14.27
N GLY A 152 -6.76 9.51 -13.16
CA GLY A 152 -5.66 8.57 -13.07
C GLY A 152 -4.32 9.30 -12.94
N TYR A 153 -3.38 8.63 -12.33
CA TYR A 153 -2.05 9.18 -12.15
C TYR A 153 -1.27 9.14 -13.46
N GLN A 154 -0.71 10.27 -13.88
CA GLN A 154 0.20 10.33 -15.02
C GLN A 154 1.63 10.07 -14.53
N TYR A 155 2.19 8.94 -14.95
CA TYR A 155 3.55 8.56 -14.58
C TYR A 155 4.57 9.44 -15.27
N THR A 156 5.60 9.82 -14.55
CA THR A 156 6.78 10.42 -15.14
C THR A 156 7.64 9.34 -15.81
N GLU A 157 8.53 9.75 -16.73
CA GLU A 157 9.43 8.80 -17.39
C GLU A 157 10.33 8.06 -16.40
N GLU A 158 10.78 8.75 -15.35
CA GLU A 158 11.59 8.18 -14.26
C GLU A 158 10.81 7.12 -13.46
N GLU A 159 9.55 7.39 -13.14
CA GLU A 159 8.66 6.44 -12.44
C GLU A 159 8.43 5.19 -13.30
N VAL A 160 8.22 5.35 -14.60
CA VAL A 160 8.08 4.23 -15.55
C VAL A 160 9.36 3.39 -15.57
N GLN A 161 10.54 4.02 -15.63
CA GLN A 161 11.81 3.30 -15.60
C GLN A 161 12.01 2.54 -14.28
N GLN A 162 11.64 3.14 -13.14
CA GLN A 162 11.69 2.46 -11.83
C GLN A 162 10.75 1.26 -11.78
N MET A 163 9.52 1.39 -12.31
CA MET A 163 8.57 0.28 -12.39
C MET A 163 9.11 -0.86 -13.25
N VAL A 164 9.68 -0.57 -14.41
CA VAL A 164 10.28 -1.57 -15.29
C VAL A 164 11.43 -2.30 -14.59
N LYS A 165 12.33 -1.56 -13.92
CA LYS A 165 13.44 -2.16 -13.15
C LYS A 165 12.93 -3.05 -12.00
N ARG A 166 11.95 -2.58 -11.24
CA ARG A 166 11.35 -3.36 -10.15
C ARG A 166 10.72 -4.65 -10.66
N ASN A 167 9.90 -4.56 -11.70
CA ASN A 167 9.24 -5.73 -12.29
C ASN A 167 10.26 -6.74 -12.84
N ALA A 168 11.35 -6.28 -13.45
CA ALA A 168 12.43 -7.14 -13.91
C ALA A 168 13.13 -7.87 -12.75
N LEU A 169 13.38 -7.17 -11.63
CA LEU A 169 13.96 -7.77 -10.42
C LEU A 169 13.02 -8.80 -9.78
N GLU A 170 11.74 -8.49 -9.67
CA GLU A 170 10.72 -9.40 -9.14
C GLU A 170 10.59 -10.67 -10.00
N GLN A 171 10.60 -10.54 -11.34
CA GLN A 171 10.59 -11.68 -12.25
C GLN A 171 11.85 -12.51 -12.14
N ALA A 172 13.02 -11.89 -12.03
CA ALA A 172 14.28 -12.60 -11.82
C ALA A 172 14.30 -13.35 -10.47
N ALA A 173 13.79 -12.73 -9.40
CA ALA A 173 13.68 -13.36 -8.10
C ALA A 173 12.69 -14.52 -8.11
N ALA A 174 11.54 -14.38 -8.76
CA ALA A 174 10.55 -15.45 -8.92
C ALA A 174 11.10 -16.61 -9.77
N GLY A 175 11.83 -16.31 -10.84
CA GLY A 175 12.51 -17.31 -11.67
C GLY A 175 13.54 -18.11 -10.88
N ASN A 176 14.37 -17.44 -10.08
CA ASN A 176 15.36 -18.11 -9.22
C ASN A 176 14.71 -18.94 -8.11
N ALA A 177 13.63 -18.47 -7.49
CA ALA A 177 12.87 -19.22 -6.49
C ALA A 177 12.26 -20.51 -7.08
N SER A 178 11.73 -20.44 -8.30
CA SER A 178 11.19 -21.59 -9.02
C SER A 178 12.28 -22.62 -9.35
N LEU A 179 13.45 -22.18 -9.81
CA LEU A 179 14.60 -23.05 -10.09
C LEU A 179 15.10 -23.74 -8.82
N THR A 180 15.20 -23.00 -7.70
CA THR A 180 15.63 -23.55 -6.41
C THR A 180 14.63 -24.56 -5.86
N ALA A 181 13.32 -24.30 -5.99
CA ALA A 181 12.27 -25.23 -5.60
C ALA A 181 12.33 -26.53 -6.44
N ARG A 182 12.53 -26.40 -7.75
CA ARG A 182 12.70 -27.53 -8.67
C ARG A 182 13.97 -28.36 -8.35
N GLN A 183 15.08 -27.69 -8.04
CA GLN A 183 16.31 -28.39 -7.61
C GLN A 183 16.14 -29.13 -6.28
N LYS A 184 15.44 -28.52 -5.29
CA LYS A 184 15.12 -29.19 -4.03
C LYS A 184 14.21 -30.40 -4.22
N LEU A 185 13.23 -30.32 -5.13
CA LEU A 185 12.38 -31.46 -5.50
C LEU A 185 13.18 -32.60 -6.14
N LEU A 186 14.07 -32.29 -7.09
CA LEU A 186 14.95 -33.28 -7.73
C LEU A 186 15.92 -33.90 -6.74
N ALA A 187 16.47 -33.12 -5.81
CA ALA A 187 17.35 -33.63 -4.75
C ALA A 187 16.62 -34.57 -3.76
N ARG A 188 15.32 -34.34 -3.51
CA ARG A 188 14.48 -35.23 -2.68
C ARG A 188 14.05 -36.50 -3.40
N SER A 189 13.91 -36.47 -4.73
CA SER A 189 13.56 -37.64 -5.54
C SER A 189 14.76 -38.51 -5.90
N GLY A 190 15.99 -38.03 -5.76
CA GLY A 190 17.23 -38.76 -6.04
C GLY A 190 17.67 -39.79 -4.98
N GLY A 191 16.83 -40.02 -3.93
CA GLY A 191 17.16 -40.97 -2.85
C GLY A 191 16.33 -42.26 -2.80
N ALA A 192 15.47 -42.55 -3.78
CA ALA A 192 14.72 -43.80 -3.83
C ALA A 192 14.90 -44.45 -5.22
N GLY A 193 15.41 -45.68 -5.19
CA GLY A 193 15.85 -46.55 -6.26
C GLY A 193 15.12 -46.48 -7.60
N ALA A 194 15.92 -46.68 -8.61
CA ALA A 194 15.55 -46.79 -10.01
C ALA A 194 14.42 -47.81 -10.26
N SER A 195 13.33 -47.33 -10.84
CA SER A 195 12.56 -48.08 -11.79
C SER A 195 12.21 -47.13 -12.94
N ASP A 196 12.76 -47.51 -14.07
CA ASP A 196 12.72 -46.80 -15.36
C ASP A 196 11.30 -46.94 -15.95
N GLU A 197 10.37 -46.10 -15.51
CA GLU A 197 9.07 -45.99 -16.15
C GLU A 197 9.02 -44.64 -16.89
N VAL A 198 9.29 -44.74 -18.18
CA VAL A 198 9.21 -43.65 -19.15
C VAL A 198 7.77 -43.13 -19.20
N VAL A 199 7.46 -42.11 -18.39
CA VAL A 199 6.21 -41.36 -18.50
C VAL A 199 6.24 -40.54 -19.77
N ARG A 200 5.59 -41.07 -20.82
CA ARG A 200 5.37 -40.36 -22.08
C ARG A 200 4.46 -39.14 -21.79
N PRO A 201 4.79 -37.94 -22.30
CA PRO A 201 3.94 -36.78 -22.10
C PRO A 201 2.60 -37.04 -22.79
N MET A 202 1.50 -36.90 -22.01
CA MET A 202 0.16 -36.91 -22.55
C MET A 202 -0.02 -35.73 -23.51
N LYS A 203 -0.29 -36.08 -24.79
CA LYS A 203 -0.74 -35.07 -25.77
C LYS A 203 -2.14 -34.62 -25.39
N MET A 204 -2.28 -33.38 -24.93
CA MET A 204 -3.59 -32.76 -24.78
C MET A 204 -4.21 -32.53 -26.16
N ALA A 205 -5.37 -33.14 -26.39
CA ALA A 205 -6.19 -32.84 -27.55
C ALA A 205 -6.88 -31.48 -27.30
N ARG A 206 -6.93 -30.66 -28.34
CA ARG A 206 -7.66 -29.39 -28.31
C ARG A 206 -8.92 -29.53 -29.14
N ASP A 207 -10.02 -28.96 -28.63
CA ASP A 207 -11.27 -28.90 -29.35
C ASP A 207 -11.20 -27.92 -30.56
N ARG A 208 -12.29 -27.87 -31.34
CA ARG A 208 -12.45 -26.98 -32.49
C ARG A 208 -12.23 -25.49 -32.15
N PHE A 209 -12.30 -25.11 -30.90
CA PHE A 209 -12.14 -23.74 -30.39
C PHE A 209 -10.86 -23.52 -29.62
N GLY A 210 -9.89 -24.48 -29.62
CA GLY A 210 -8.59 -24.33 -29.00
C GLY A 210 -8.56 -24.57 -27.49
N ARG A 211 -9.63 -25.10 -26.88
CA ARG A 211 -9.70 -25.40 -25.43
C ARG A 211 -9.16 -26.80 -25.17
N ALA A 212 -8.40 -26.95 -24.07
CA ALA A 212 -7.89 -28.24 -23.64
C ALA A 212 -9.06 -29.13 -23.14
N VAL A 213 -9.21 -30.33 -23.69
CA VAL A 213 -10.23 -31.31 -23.28
C VAL A 213 -9.53 -32.52 -22.68
N VAL A 214 -9.96 -32.93 -21.49
CA VAL A 214 -9.53 -34.18 -20.85
C VAL A 214 -10.35 -35.30 -21.48
N GLN A 215 -9.70 -36.19 -22.22
CA GLN A 215 -10.34 -37.44 -22.69
C GLN A 215 -10.39 -38.43 -21.53
N GLU A 216 -11.56 -38.66 -20.97
CA GLU A 216 -11.86 -39.83 -20.14
C GLU A 216 -11.73 -41.11 -21.01
N ARG A 217 -10.85 -42.00 -20.61
CA ARG A 217 -10.80 -43.33 -21.21
C ARG A 217 -11.99 -44.13 -20.74
N ALA A 218 -12.83 -44.52 -21.68
CA ALA A 218 -13.81 -45.58 -21.47
C ALA A 218 -13.06 -46.85 -21.07
N GLY A 219 -13.40 -47.41 -19.92
CA GLY A 219 -12.93 -48.71 -19.47
C GLY A 219 -13.43 -49.82 -20.39
N PRO A 220 -12.73 -50.99 -20.45
CA PRO A 220 -13.20 -52.13 -21.23
C PRO A 220 -14.51 -52.66 -20.64
N GLU A 221 -15.50 -52.87 -21.49
CA GLU A 221 -16.70 -53.64 -21.16
C GLU A 221 -16.29 -55.09 -20.93
N GLU A 222 -16.56 -55.64 -19.73
CA GLU A 222 -16.51 -57.04 -19.46
C GLU A 222 -17.72 -57.73 -20.08
N GLU A 223 -17.49 -58.46 -21.17
CA GLU A 223 -18.42 -59.51 -21.61
C GLU A 223 -18.26 -60.74 -20.72
N GLY A 224 -19.37 -61.18 -20.10
CA GLY A 224 -19.51 -62.44 -19.43
C GLY A 224 -20.96 -62.86 -19.41
#